data_5a7c0da05f04ab02420a6ed680117cf6
#
_entry.id   5a7c0da05f04ab02420a6ed680117cf6
#
_cell.length_a   1.000
_cell.length_b   1.000
_cell.length_c   1.000
_cell.angle_alpha   90.00
_cell.angle_beta   90.00
_cell.angle_gamma   90.00
#
_symmetry.space_group_name_H-M   'P 1'
#
loop_
_entity.id
_entity.type
_entity.pdbx_description
1 polymer ?
#
loop_
_entity_poly.entity_id
_entity_poly.type
_entity_poly.pdbx_seq_one_letter_code
_entity_poly.pdbx_strand_id
1 'polypeptide(L)'
;TASGADAYLLHVTTTPSVAYVTRIDGFDCGIMISASHNPYCDNGLKLINHDGEKMEDEVIDLVEAYLDGKLSALDPELEDGGELPFAVGGDIGRSVDYVSGRNRYIGYLISLGMYSFRGKRIGLDCANGASWTIAKAVFDALGAETHVINAAPNGVNINENAGSTHIEVLQQYVKENHL
;
A
#
# COMPACT_ATOMS: atom_id res chain seq x y z
N THR A 1 -4.60 -3.68 -17.52
CA THR A 1 -4.42 -4.90 -18.35
C THR A 1 -4.81 -4.68 -19.82
N ALA A 2 -5.78 -3.81 -20.11
CA ALA A 2 -6.22 -3.55 -21.49
C ALA A 2 -5.11 -3.03 -22.42
N SER A 3 -4.10 -2.36 -21.88
CA SER A 3 -2.94 -1.84 -22.63
C SER A 3 -1.75 -2.83 -22.69
N GLY A 4 -1.95 -4.09 -22.30
CA GLY A 4 -0.92 -5.14 -22.36
C GLY A 4 -0.14 -5.35 -21.06
N ALA A 5 -0.27 -4.50 -20.05
CA ALA A 5 0.44 -4.68 -18.78
C ALA A 5 -0.20 -5.74 -17.88
N ASP A 6 0.60 -6.60 -17.27
CA ASP A 6 0.16 -7.52 -16.23
C ASP A 6 -0.03 -6.77 -14.90
N ALA A 7 -1.11 -7.05 -14.18
CA ALA A 7 -1.41 -6.45 -12.88
C ALA A 7 -1.36 -7.51 -11.77
N TYR A 8 -0.42 -7.35 -10.84
CA TYR A 8 -0.24 -8.23 -9.68
C TYR A 8 -0.91 -7.65 -8.44
N LEU A 9 -1.97 -8.29 -7.97
CA LEU A 9 -2.83 -7.78 -6.90
C LEU A 9 -2.32 -8.19 -5.51
N LEU A 10 -1.85 -7.22 -4.75
CA LEU A 10 -1.42 -7.41 -3.35
C LEU A 10 -2.59 -7.32 -2.36
N HIS A 11 -3.79 -6.95 -2.83
CA HIS A 11 -4.97 -6.68 -2.01
C HIS A 11 -4.72 -5.62 -0.93
N VAL A 12 -5.31 -5.81 0.26
CA VAL A 12 -5.14 -4.87 1.36
C VAL A 12 -3.74 -5.03 1.96
N THR A 13 -2.91 -4.00 1.78
CA THR A 13 -1.54 -3.94 2.29
C THR A 13 -1.11 -2.49 2.51
N THR A 14 0.07 -2.28 3.09
CA THR A 14 0.61 -0.94 3.36
C THR A 14 1.44 -0.41 2.19
N THR A 15 1.58 0.92 2.08
CA THR A 15 2.43 1.55 1.04
C THR A 15 3.87 1.01 1.05
N PRO A 16 4.55 0.85 2.22
CA PRO A 16 5.88 0.25 2.24
C PRO A 16 5.91 -1.21 1.73
N SER A 17 4.82 -1.96 1.87
CA SER A 17 4.73 -3.31 1.31
C SER A 17 4.73 -3.28 -0.22
N VAL A 18 3.98 -2.35 -0.83
CA VAL A 18 3.99 -2.17 -2.29
C VAL A 18 5.38 -1.79 -2.76
N ALA A 19 6.01 -0.80 -2.14
CA ALA A 19 7.37 -0.35 -2.47
C ALA A 19 8.41 -1.49 -2.38
N TYR A 20 8.36 -2.26 -1.29
CA TYR A 20 9.24 -3.40 -1.09
C TYR A 20 9.07 -4.46 -2.18
N VAL A 21 7.82 -4.85 -2.46
CA VAL A 21 7.51 -5.89 -3.44
C VAL A 21 7.86 -5.43 -4.85
N THR A 22 7.58 -4.19 -5.21
CA THR A 22 7.93 -3.62 -6.52
C THR A 22 9.43 -3.79 -6.77
N ARG A 23 10.27 -3.38 -5.82
CA ARG A 23 11.72 -3.47 -5.96
C ARG A 23 12.24 -4.92 -5.94
N ILE A 24 11.81 -5.73 -4.98
CA ILE A 24 12.41 -7.06 -4.73
C ILE A 24 12.00 -8.08 -5.79
N ASP A 25 10.79 -7.96 -6.30
CA ASP A 25 10.27 -8.88 -7.32
C ASP A 25 10.47 -8.36 -8.75
N GLY A 26 11.08 -7.18 -8.89
CA GLY A 26 11.48 -6.61 -10.19
C GLY A 26 10.31 -6.17 -11.05
N PHE A 27 9.27 -5.58 -10.43
CA PHE A 27 8.17 -4.97 -11.18
C PHE A 27 8.57 -3.61 -11.75
N ASP A 28 8.00 -3.24 -12.90
CA ASP A 28 8.26 -1.96 -13.55
C ASP A 28 7.75 -0.79 -12.71
N CYS A 29 6.59 -0.95 -12.05
CA CYS A 29 6.04 0.05 -11.14
C CYS A 29 5.09 -0.58 -10.12
N GLY A 30 4.82 0.17 -9.05
CA GLY A 30 3.82 -0.12 -8.05
C GLY A 30 2.76 0.98 -7.98
N ILE A 31 1.50 0.59 -7.74
CA ILE A 31 0.40 1.55 -7.56
C ILE A 31 -0.25 1.26 -6.21
N MET A 32 -0.29 2.27 -5.35
CA MET A 32 -0.97 2.20 -4.06
C MET A 32 -2.17 3.14 -4.02
N ILE A 33 -3.33 2.60 -3.67
CA ILE A 33 -4.55 3.38 -3.42
C ILE A 33 -4.70 3.54 -1.91
N SER A 34 -4.68 4.78 -1.40
CA SER A 34 -4.67 5.01 0.04
C SER A 34 -5.15 6.42 0.42
N ALA A 35 -5.96 6.50 1.47
CA ALA A 35 -6.30 7.76 2.13
C ALA A 35 -5.18 8.28 3.06
N SER A 36 -4.09 7.50 3.27
CA SER A 36 -3.03 7.83 4.23
C SER A 36 -3.59 8.02 5.65
N HIS A 37 -3.39 9.19 6.28
CA HIS A 37 -3.92 9.59 7.58
C HIS A 37 -5.20 10.44 7.48
N ASN A 38 -5.77 10.56 6.29
CA ASN A 38 -6.96 11.33 6.00
C ASN A 38 -8.24 10.48 6.18
N PRO A 39 -9.42 11.10 6.21
CA PRO A 39 -10.70 10.41 6.09
C PRO A 39 -10.78 9.59 4.78
N TYR A 40 -11.62 8.57 4.77
CA TYR A 40 -11.78 7.66 3.63
C TYR A 40 -12.15 8.35 2.30
N CYS A 41 -12.81 9.51 2.35
CA CYS A 41 -13.21 10.29 1.18
C CYS A 41 -12.02 10.98 0.48
N ASP A 42 -10.90 11.16 1.16
CA ASP A 42 -9.68 11.78 0.64
C ASP A 42 -8.69 10.71 0.14
N ASN A 43 -9.20 9.73 -0.57
CA ASN A 43 -8.39 8.67 -1.15
C ASN A 43 -7.54 9.19 -2.32
N GLY A 44 -6.36 8.60 -2.53
CA GLY A 44 -5.44 9.02 -3.58
C GLY A 44 -4.61 7.88 -4.13
N LEU A 45 -3.94 8.13 -5.25
CA LEU A 45 -3.01 7.20 -5.89
C LEU A 45 -1.57 7.61 -5.57
N LYS A 46 -0.73 6.62 -5.28
CA LYS A 46 0.72 6.79 -5.17
C LYS A 46 1.38 5.89 -6.20
N LEU A 47 2.13 6.49 -7.11
CA LEU A 47 2.93 5.79 -8.09
C LEU A 47 4.32 5.56 -7.52
N ILE A 48 4.82 4.34 -7.65
CA ILE A 48 6.09 3.86 -7.10
C ILE A 48 6.90 3.32 -8.27
N ASN A 49 8.16 3.74 -8.40
CA ASN A 49 9.04 3.29 -9.46
C ASN A 49 9.62 1.89 -9.18
N HIS A 50 10.39 1.35 -10.12
CA HIS A 50 11.00 0.02 -10.02
C HIS A 50 11.98 -0.13 -8.84
N ASP A 51 12.55 0.97 -8.34
CA ASP A 51 13.43 0.98 -7.17
C ASP A 51 12.66 0.98 -5.83
N GLY A 52 11.32 1.04 -5.88
CA GLY A 52 10.46 1.10 -4.71
C GLY A 52 10.37 2.50 -4.10
N GLU A 53 10.71 3.53 -4.86
CA GLU A 53 10.65 4.94 -4.47
C GLU A 53 9.43 5.65 -5.09
N LYS A 54 9.21 6.90 -4.73
CA LYS A 54 8.20 7.74 -5.41
C LYS A 54 8.55 7.81 -6.90
N MET A 55 7.54 7.64 -7.76
CA MET A 55 7.70 7.82 -9.21
C MET A 55 8.27 9.20 -9.53
N GLU A 56 9.10 9.28 -10.54
CA GLU A 56 9.69 10.51 -11.06
C GLU A 56 8.59 11.49 -11.50
N ASP A 57 8.79 12.79 -11.20
CA ASP A 57 7.77 13.81 -11.47
C ASP A 57 7.46 13.92 -12.98
N GLU A 58 8.46 13.72 -13.85
CA GLU A 58 8.28 13.69 -15.30
C GLU A 58 7.33 12.59 -15.77
N VAL A 59 7.36 11.41 -15.14
CA VAL A 59 6.44 10.31 -15.46
C VAL A 59 5.04 10.61 -14.91
N ILE A 60 4.96 11.22 -13.73
CA ILE A 60 3.68 11.64 -13.15
C ILE A 60 3.01 12.67 -14.06
N ASP A 61 3.75 13.67 -14.56
CA ASP A 61 3.26 14.70 -15.48
C ASP A 61 2.69 14.08 -16.78
N LEU A 62 3.33 13.04 -17.31
CA LEU A 62 2.84 12.30 -18.48
C LEU A 62 1.53 11.53 -18.17
N VAL A 63 1.45 10.91 -16.99
CA VAL A 63 0.22 10.21 -16.56
C VAL A 63 -0.93 11.22 -16.40
N GLU A 64 -0.67 12.38 -15.80
CA GLU A 64 -1.67 13.44 -15.66
C GLU A 64 -2.10 14.00 -17.01
N ALA A 65 -1.15 14.22 -17.93
CA ALA A 65 -1.44 14.65 -19.30
C ALA A 65 -2.34 13.64 -20.02
N TYR A 66 -2.07 12.34 -19.85
CA TYR A 66 -2.93 11.28 -20.40
C TYR A 66 -4.35 11.35 -19.84
N LEU A 67 -4.49 11.51 -18.52
CA LEU A 67 -5.79 11.61 -17.86
C LEU A 67 -6.57 12.87 -18.29
N ASP A 68 -5.85 13.94 -18.60
CA ASP A 68 -6.40 15.19 -19.15
C ASP A 68 -6.72 15.12 -20.67
N GLY A 69 -6.43 13.98 -21.32
CA GLY A 69 -6.62 13.79 -22.76
C GLY A 69 -5.59 14.51 -23.65
N LYS A 70 -4.44 14.89 -23.08
CA LYS A 70 -3.34 15.57 -23.79
C LYS A 70 -2.33 14.54 -24.31
N LEU A 71 -2.75 13.70 -25.25
CA LEU A 71 -1.92 12.60 -25.77
C LEU A 71 -0.68 13.08 -26.52
N SER A 72 -0.72 14.27 -27.14
CA SER A 72 0.44 14.88 -27.79
C SER A 72 1.62 15.15 -26.85
N ALA A 73 1.40 15.17 -25.53
CA ALA A 73 2.46 15.27 -24.53
C ALA A 73 3.22 13.93 -24.36
N LEU A 74 2.58 12.79 -24.65
CA LEU A 74 3.21 11.47 -24.62
C LEU A 74 3.96 11.20 -25.92
N ASP A 75 3.31 11.49 -27.05
CA ASP A 75 3.85 11.34 -28.38
C ASP A 75 3.24 12.42 -29.28
N PRO A 76 4.08 13.29 -29.90
CA PRO A 76 3.61 14.35 -30.80
C PRO A 76 2.79 13.88 -32.01
N GLU A 77 2.84 12.59 -32.35
CA GLU A 77 2.04 12.01 -33.43
C GLU A 77 0.61 11.61 -33.00
N LEU A 78 0.33 11.65 -31.67
CA LEU A 78 -1.00 11.34 -31.13
C LEU A 78 -1.88 12.61 -31.11
N GLU A 79 -3.17 12.42 -31.39
CA GLU A 79 -4.17 13.49 -31.31
C GLU A 79 -4.73 13.60 -29.87
N ASP A 80 -4.81 14.83 -29.35
CA ASP A 80 -5.42 15.12 -28.06
C ASP A 80 -6.91 14.72 -28.05
N GLY A 81 -7.36 14.14 -26.96
CA GLY A 81 -8.72 13.60 -26.83
C GLY A 81 -8.93 12.24 -27.48
N GLY A 82 -7.90 11.65 -28.09
CA GLY A 82 -7.92 10.29 -28.59
C GLY A 82 -7.75 9.25 -27.46
N GLU A 83 -7.61 7.99 -27.86
CA GLU A 83 -7.33 6.88 -26.93
C GLU A 83 -6.05 6.17 -27.37
N LEU A 84 -5.27 5.69 -26.39
CA LEU A 84 -4.15 4.81 -26.66
C LEU A 84 -4.68 3.45 -27.18
N PRO A 85 -3.96 2.79 -28.10
CA PRO A 85 -4.40 1.52 -28.63
C PRO A 85 -4.50 0.45 -27.54
N PHE A 86 -5.57 -0.34 -27.57
CA PHE A 86 -5.72 -1.50 -26.72
C PHE A 86 -4.92 -2.68 -27.27
N ALA A 87 -4.35 -3.47 -26.37
CA ALA A 87 -3.76 -4.75 -26.69
C ALA A 87 -4.84 -5.74 -27.18
N VAL A 88 -4.49 -6.65 -28.09
CA VAL A 88 -5.43 -7.62 -28.67
C VAL A 88 -4.90 -9.05 -28.54
N GLY A 89 -5.83 -10.00 -28.43
CA GLY A 89 -5.49 -11.42 -28.40
C GLY A 89 -4.57 -11.81 -27.25
N GLY A 90 -3.42 -12.37 -27.56
CA GLY A 90 -2.42 -12.83 -26.58
C GLY A 90 -1.64 -11.71 -25.86
N ASP A 91 -1.72 -10.48 -26.36
CA ASP A 91 -0.99 -9.34 -25.83
C ASP A 91 -1.78 -8.62 -24.71
N ILE A 92 -3.04 -9.00 -24.49
CA ILE A 92 -3.83 -8.47 -23.37
C ILE A 92 -3.19 -8.92 -22.06
N GLY A 93 -2.89 -7.97 -21.16
CA GLY A 93 -2.28 -8.23 -19.85
C GLY A 93 -3.21 -9.01 -18.91
N ARG A 94 -2.65 -9.66 -17.94
CA ARG A 94 -3.35 -10.53 -16.98
C ARG A 94 -3.51 -9.85 -15.62
N SER A 95 -4.54 -10.25 -14.90
CA SER A 95 -4.69 -9.96 -13.48
C SER A 95 -4.28 -11.19 -12.68
N VAL A 96 -3.28 -11.04 -11.81
CA VAL A 96 -2.68 -12.14 -11.03
C VAL A 96 -2.87 -11.86 -9.55
N ASP A 97 -3.43 -12.82 -8.82
CA ASP A 97 -3.47 -12.77 -7.35
C ASP A 97 -2.05 -12.97 -6.79
N TYR A 98 -1.53 -11.98 -6.04
CA TYR A 98 -0.15 -11.97 -5.56
C TYR A 98 -0.03 -11.78 -4.04
N VAL A 99 -0.85 -12.48 -3.28
CA VAL A 99 -0.81 -12.47 -1.79
C VAL A 99 0.58 -12.89 -1.26
N SER A 100 1.32 -13.74 -1.99
CA SER A 100 2.68 -14.14 -1.64
C SER A 100 3.65 -12.95 -1.50
N GLY A 101 3.50 -11.91 -2.29
CA GLY A 101 4.31 -10.69 -2.18
C GLY A 101 4.12 -10.00 -0.83
N ARG A 102 2.87 -9.83 -0.37
CA ARG A 102 2.58 -9.29 0.96
C ARG A 102 3.17 -10.16 2.07
N ASN A 103 3.06 -11.48 1.98
CA ASN A 103 3.62 -12.39 2.98
C ASN A 103 5.15 -12.31 3.02
N ARG A 104 5.80 -12.10 1.89
CA ARG A 104 7.24 -11.85 1.80
C ARG A 104 7.66 -10.57 2.52
N TYR A 105 6.86 -9.50 2.40
CA TYR A 105 7.11 -8.28 3.16
C TYR A 105 6.99 -8.49 4.67
N ILE A 106 6.01 -9.27 5.15
CA ILE A 106 5.92 -9.66 6.57
C ILE A 106 7.20 -10.41 7.00
N GLY A 107 7.65 -11.38 6.22
CA GLY A 107 8.90 -12.10 6.48
C GLY A 107 10.12 -11.17 6.54
N TYR A 108 10.20 -10.21 5.64
CA TYR A 108 11.25 -9.19 5.65
C TYR A 108 11.22 -8.36 6.95
N LEU A 109 10.05 -7.87 7.36
CA LEU A 109 9.92 -7.10 8.61
C LEU A 109 10.36 -7.92 9.84
N ILE A 110 9.99 -9.20 9.89
CA ILE A 110 10.43 -10.10 10.96
C ILE A 110 11.95 -10.26 10.95
N SER A 111 12.57 -10.35 9.78
CA SER A 111 14.02 -10.49 9.64
C SER A 111 14.84 -9.29 10.10
N LEU A 112 14.22 -8.11 10.20
CA LEU A 112 14.84 -6.91 10.73
C LEU A 112 14.92 -6.92 12.26
N GLY A 113 14.19 -7.81 12.93
CA GLY A 113 14.17 -7.94 14.37
C GLY A 113 15.48 -8.52 14.91
N MET A 114 16.38 -7.67 15.38
CA MET A 114 17.66 -8.09 15.98
C MET A 114 17.50 -8.72 17.36
N TYR A 115 16.40 -8.43 18.05
CA TYR A 115 16.13 -8.88 19.42
C TYR A 115 14.72 -9.45 19.55
N SER A 116 14.57 -10.44 20.44
CA SER A 116 13.25 -10.98 20.77
C SER A 116 12.44 -9.99 21.61
N PHE A 117 11.15 -9.87 21.29
CA PHE A 117 10.18 -9.12 22.11
C PHE A 117 9.49 -9.98 23.17
N ARG A 118 10.03 -11.17 23.44
CA ARG A 118 9.46 -12.10 24.46
C ARG A 118 9.33 -11.39 25.82
N GLY A 119 8.13 -11.46 26.40
CA GLY A 119 7.80 -10.78 27.66
C GLY A 119 7.47 -9.29 27.52
N LYS A 120 7.42 -8.75 26.30
CA LYS A 120 6.91 -7.42 26.04
C LYS A 120 5.42 -7.47 25.70
N ARG A 121 4.66 -6.56 26.29
CA ARG A 121 3.26 -6.33 25.99
C ARG A 121 3.17 -5.05 25.16
N ILE A 122 2.56 -5.14 23.98
CA ILE A 122 2.58 -4.05 22.99
C ILE A 122 1.16 -3.72 22.56
N GLY A 123 0.76 -2.47 22.75
CA GLY A 123 -0.48 -1.92 22.17
C GLY A 123 -0.24 -1.45 20.73
N LEU A 124 -1.10 -1.85 19.83
CA LEU A 124 -1.07 -1.45 18.42
C LEU A 124 -2.41 -0.84 18.02
N ASP A 125 -2.38 0.39 17.52
CA ASP A 125 -3.53 1.01 16.87
C ASP A 125 -3.37 0.92 15.35
N CYS A 126 -4.24 0.17 14.69
CA CYS A 126 -4.21 -0.03 13.24
C CYS A 126 -5.05 0.98 12.48
N ALA A 127 -5.66 1.96 13.15
CA ALA A 127 -6.46 3.02 12.56
C ALA A 127 -7.58 2.54 11.59
N ASN A 128 -8.04 1.29 11.73
CA ASN A 128 -8.88 0.59 10.75
C ASN A 128 -8.32 0.64 9.32
N GLY A 129 -7.01 0.78 9.19
CA GLY A 129 -6.27 0.85 7.93
C GLY A 129 -5.56 -0.47 7.60
N ALA A 130 -4.81 -0.48 6.50
CA ALA A 130 -4.17 -1.67 5.93
C ALA A 130 -3.15 -2.38 6.84
N SER A 131 -2.62 -1.69 7.86
CA SER A 131 -1.64 -2.25 8.80
C SER A 131 -2.20 -3.39 9.67
N TRP A 132 -3.52 -3.50 9.82
CA TRP A 132 -4.16 -4.55 10.63
C TRP A 132 -3.76 -5.98 10.21
N THR A 133 -3.47 -6.19 8.93
CA THR A 133 -3.07 -7.50 8.40
C THR A 133 -1.61 -7.85 8.65
N ILE A 134 -0.79 -6.86 8.98
CA ILE A 134 0.68 -6.97 9.05
C ILE A 134 1.20 -6.80 10.47
N ALA A 135 0.75 -5.74 11.17
CA ALA A 135 1.35 -5.31 12.42
C ALA A 135 1.36 -6.41 13.49
N LYS A 136 0.19 -7.01 13.76
CA LYS A 136 0.09 -8.10 14.74
C LYS A 136 0.97 -9.29 14.36
N ALA A 137 0.94 -9.72 13.10
CA ALA A 137 1.69 -10.88 12.63
C ALA A 137 3.21 -10.72 12.85
N VAL A 138 3.75 -9.52 12.61
CA VAL A 138 5.17 -9.21 12.80
C VAL A 138 5.55 -9.24 14.27
N PHE A 139 4.83 -8.54 15.13
CA PHE A 139 5.18 -8.48 16.56
C PHE A 139 4.96 -9.81 17.29
N ASP A 140 3.91 -10.57 16.95
CA ASP A 140 3.70 -11.93 17.47
C ASP A 140 4.84 -12.86 17.07
N ALA A 141 5.28 -12.82 15.82
CA ALA A 141 6.40 -13.64 15.34
C ALA A 141 7.73 -13.27 16.03
N LEU A 142 7.92 -12.01 16.44
CA LEU A 142 9.06 -11.57 17.24
C LEU A 142 8.92 -11.90 18.74
N GLY A 143 7.78 -12.48 19.15
CA GLY A 143 7.55 -12.99 20.49
C GLY A 143 6.83 -12.04 21.45
N ALA A 144 6.29 -10.93 20.96
CA ALA A 144 5.49 -10.01 21.78
C ALA A 144 4.10 -10.60 22.12
N GLU A 145 3.53 -10.15 23.23
CA GLU A 145 2.10 -10.22 23.50
C GLU A 145 1.44 -8.96 22.94
N THR A 146 0.72 -9.10 21.81
CA THR A 146 0.15 -7.95 21.09
C THR A 146 -1.32 -7.73 21.42
N HIS A 147 -1.64 -6.49 21.74
CA HIS A 147 -2.98 -5.99 22.00
C HIS A 147 -3.34 -4.98 20.90
N VAL A 148 -4.30 -5.33 20.05
CA VAL A 148 -4.62 -4.56 18.84
C VAL A 148 -5.97 -3.86 18.99
N ILE A 149 -6.01 -2.56 18.68
CA ILE A 149 -7.24 -1.78 18.59
C ILE A 149 -7.42 -1.25 17.17
N ASN A 150 -8.64 -0.84 16.84
CA ASN A 150 -8.98 -0.27 15.54
C ASN A 150 -8.48 -1.13 14.36
N ALA A 151 -8.81 -2.43 14.41
CA ALA A 151 -8.37 -3.44 13.43
C ALA A 151 -9.54 -4.09 12.69
N ALA A 152 -10.67 -3.41 12.58
CA ALA A 152 -11.88 -3.89 11.91
C ALA A 152 -12.34 -2.91 10.80
N PRO A 153 -11.56 -2.81 9.70
CA PRO A 153 -11.87 -1.89 8.59
C PRO A 153 -13.21 -2.28 7.94
N ASN A 154 -14.05 -1.29 7.65
CA ASN A 154 -15.32 -1.46 6.96
C ASN A 154 -15.42 -0.66 5.64
N GLY A 155 -14.32 -0.01 5.22
CA GLY A 155 -14.22 0.79 4.01
C GLY A 155 -14.48 2.28 4.21
N VAL A 156 -15.08 2.68 5.35
CA VAL A 156 -15.41 4.09 5.62
C VAL A 156 -14.94 4.58 6.99
N ASN A 157 -14.38 3.70 7.83
CA ASN A 157 -13.96 4.02 9.21
C ASN A 157 -12.44 4.19 9.38
N ILE A 158 -11.67 4.26 8.30
CA ILE A 158 -10.22 4.50 8.38
C ILE A 158 -9.95 5.84 9.07
N ASN A 159 -9.02 5.85 10.03
CA ASN A 159 -8.60 7.02 10.80
C ASN A 159 -9.71 7.71 11.63
N GLU A 160 -10.89 7.12 11.73
CA GLU A 160 -11.99 7.69 12.52
C GLU A 160 -11.70 7.53 14.03
N ASN A 161 -11.35 8.64 14.68
CA ASN A 161 -10.92 8.66 16.09
C ASN A 161 -9.85 7.61 16.42
N ALA A 162 -8.87 7.43 15.51
CA ALA A 162 -7.90 6.35 15.55
C ALA A 162 -6.59 6.72 14.86
N GLY A 163 -5.51 6.01 15.22
CA GLY A 163 -4.23 6.11 14.55
C GLY A 163 -3.41 7.34 14.92
N SER A 164 -2.52 7.75 14.03
CA SER A 164 -1.48 8.76 14.29
C SER A 164 -2.00 10.17 14.55
N THR A 165 -3.20 10.47 14.12
CA THR A 165 -3.86 11.77 14.37
C THR A 165 -4.67 11.79 15.67
N HIS A 166 -4.83 10.64 16.33
CA HIS A 166 -5.58 10.44 17.57
C HIS A 166 -4.81 9.55 18.56
N ILE A 167 -3.54 9.91 18.81
CA ILE A 167 -2.62 9.11 19.64
C ILE A 167 -3.11 8.93 21.09
N GLU A 168 -3.95 9.85 21.58
CA GLU A 168 -4.55 9.78 22.91
C GLU A 168 -5.40 8.51 23.10
N VAL A 169 -6.00 7.98 22.03
CA VAL A 169 -6.78 6.74 22.08
C VAL A 169 -5.90 5.56 22.46
N LEU A 170 -4.75 5.41 21.79
CA LEU A 170 -3.80 4.35 22.11
C LEU A 170 -3.17 4.58 23.49
N GLN A 171 -2.82 5.81 23.86
CA GLN A 171 -2.28 6.13 25.17
C GLN A 171 -3.24 5.74 26.30
N GLN A 172 -4.52 6.04 26.16
CA GLN A 172 -5.53 5.66 27.13
C GLN A 172 -5.64 4.13 27.23
N TYR A 173 -5.72 3.45 26.10
CA TYR A 173 -5.81 1.99 26.03
C TYR A 173 -4.61 1.30 26.71
N VAL A 174 -3.39 1.76 26.44
CA VAL A 174 -2.15 1.24 27.06
C VAL A 174 -2.17 1.43 28.57
N LYS A 175 -2.60 2.61 29.05
CA LYS A 175 -2.70 2.91 30.48
C LYS A 175 -3.72 2.04 31.20
N GLU A 176 -4.91 1.85 30.62
CA GLU A 176 -6.00 1.06 31.21
C GLU A 176 -5.67 -0.43 31.25
N ASN A 177 -4.92 -0.92 30.27
CA ASN A 177 -4.55 -2.33 30.17
C ASN A 177 -3.15 -2.66 30.71
N HIS A 178 -2.46 -1.66 31.28
CA HIS A 178 -1.12 -1.82 31.85
C HIS A 178 -0.11 -2.45 30.87
N LEU A 179 -0.13 -2.00 29.60
CA LEU A 179 0.75 -2.48 28.54
C LEU A 179 2.14 -1.81 28.62
#